data_44cde2b740b1fe33af4c44ba013bc5e5
#
_entry.id   44cde2b740b1fe33af4c44ba013bc5e5
#
_cell.length_a   1.000
_cell.length_b   1.000
_cell.length_c   1.000
_cell.angle_alpha   90.00
_cell.angle_beta   90.00
_cell.angle_gamma   90.00
#
_symmetry.space_group_name_H-M   'P 1'
#
loop_
_entity.id
_entity.type
_entity.pdbx_description
1 polymer ?
#
loop_
_entity_poly.entity_id
_entity_poly.type
_entity_poly.pdbx_seq_one_letter_code
_entity_poly.pdbx_strand_id
1 'polypeptide(L)'
;FCECKKLNRITIPDSVHEIGEGAFCNCALLDEVEIPDSVTAIDDCAFRGCISLEKVIIPSSVVELGWGLFDGCESSITVYCDEGSAIQAYCRRNGIREARISEKENDG
;
A
#
# COMPACT_ATOMS: atom_id res chain seq x y z
N PHE A 1 7.00 -6.65 -10.62
CA PHE A 1 7.74 -7.07 -9.40
C PHE A 1 7.04 -8.17 -8.61
N CYS A 2 6.04 -8.83 -9.23
CA CYS A 2 5.37 -9.95 -8.59
C CYS A 2 6.40 -11.02 -8.19
N GLU A 3 6.29 -11.52 -6.95
CA GLU A 3 7.17 -12.56 -6.39
C GLU A 3 8.64 -12.14 -6.28
N CYS A 4 8.93 -10.86 -6.14
CA CYS A 4 10.28 -10.37 -5.88
C CYS A 4 10.69 -10.69 -4.44
N LYS A 5 11.30 -11.83 -4.25
CA LYS A 5 11.58 -12.36 -2.90
C LYS A 5 12.74 -11.68 -2.19
N LYS A 6 13.51 -10.84 -2.89
CA LYS A 6 14.67 -10.18 -2.31
C LYS A 6 14.45 -8.71 -1.98
N LEU A 7 13.36 -8.12 -2.45
CA LEU A 7 13.08 -6.70 -2.21
C LEU A 7 12.45 -6.51 -0.84
N ASN A 8 13.08 -5.68 -0.01
CA ASN A 8 12.49 -5.30 1.27
C ASN A 8 11.95 -3.86 1.25
N ARG A 9 12.44 -3.01 0.35
CA ARG A 9 11.92 -1.66 0.14
C ARG A 9 11.85 -1.36 -1.34
N ILE A 10 10.84 -0.60 -1.74
CA ILE A 10 10.64 -0.22 -3.14
C ILE A 10 10.41 1.28 -3.20
N THR A 11 11.14 1.95 -4.11
CA THR A 11 10.88 3.34 -4.45
C THR A 11 10.16 3.36 -5.79
N ILE A 12 8.93 3.85 -5.77
CA ILE A 12 8.12 3.95 -6.99
C ILE A 12 8.35 5.34 -7.58
N PRO A 13 8.79 5.43 -8.86
CA PRO A 13 9.06 6.73 -9.47
C PRO A 13 7.82 7.58 -9.64
N ASP A 14 8.01 8.91 -9.64
CA ASP A 14 6.92 9.87 -9.81
C ASP A 14 6.25 9.81 -11.19
N SER A 15 6.84 9.08 -12.12
CA SER A 15 6.25 8.88 -13.46
C SER A 15 5.18 7.79 -13.48
N VAL A 16 5.04 7.02 -12.38
CA VAL A 16 4.05 5.95 -12.30
C VAL A 16 2.70 6.54 -11.93
N HIS A 17 1.68 6.25 -12.74
CA HIS A 17 0.32 6.75 -12.52
C HIS A 17 -0.63 5.67 -12.03
N GLU A 18 -0.27 4.40 -12.17
CA GLU A 18 -1.13 3.28 -11.83
C GLU A 18 -0.29 2.10 -11.36
N ILE A 19 -0.75 1.43 -10.32
CA ILE A 19 -0.16 0.18 -9.85
C ILE A 19 -1.04 -0.94 -10.39
N GLY A 20 -0.46 -1.78 -11.23
CA GLY A 20 -1.21 -2.82 -11.92
C GLY A 20 -1.62 -3.99 -11.03
N GLU A 21 -2.48 -4.84 -11.57
CA GLU A 21 -2.97 -6.03 -10.89
C GLU A 21 -1.79 -6.91 -10.47
N GLY A 22 -1.76 -7.29 -9.19
CA GLY A 22 -0.73 -8.17 -8.64
C GLY A 22 0.69 -7.64 -8.74
N ALA A 23 0.88 -6.33 -8.91
CA ALA A 23 2.20 -5.75 -9.20
C ALA A 23 3.28 -6.16 -8.20
N PHE A 24 2.94 -6.27 -6.93
CA PHE A 24 3.88 -6.65 -5.87
C PHE A 24 3.43 -7.91 -5.14
N CYS A 25 2.61 -8.74 -5.77
CA CYS A 25 2.08 -9.93 -5.11
C CYS A 25 3.22 -10.86 -4.68
N ASN A 26 3.09 -11.42 -3.50
CA ASN A 26 4.03 -12.41 -2.94
C ASN A 26 5.47 -11.90 -2.80
N CYS A 27 5.65 -10.58 -2.65
CA CYS A 27 6.95 -10.01 -2.30
C CYS A 27 7.18 -10.24 -0.80
N ALA A 28 7.67 -11.43 -0.46
CA ALA A 28 7.68 -11.91 0.92
C ALA A 28 8.55 -11.12 1.89
N LEU A 29 9.56 -10.41 1.39
CA LEU A 29 10.46 -9.60 2.22
C LEU A 29 10.13 -8.10 2.20
N LEU A 30 9.17 -7.70 1.41
CA LEU A 30 8.80 -6.28 1.30
C LEU A 30 8.18 -5.82 2.63
N ASP A 31 8.80 -4.84 3.28
CA ASP A 31 8.34 -4.37 4.58
C ASP A 31 7.77 -2.96 4.56
N GLU A 32 8.17 -2.13 3.59
CA GLU A 32 7.68 -0.75 3.52
C GLU A 32 7.52 -0.32 2.07
N VAL A 33 6.40 0.33 1.75
CA VAL A 33 6.12 0.89 0.43
C VAL A 33 5.56 2.28 0.59
N GLU A 34 6.10 3.22 -0.17
CA GLU A 34 5.55 4.58 -0.24
C GLU A 34 5.04 4.82 -1.65
N ILE A 35 3.75 5.10 -1.77
CA ILE A 35 3.10 5.36 -3.05
C ILE A 35 3.21 6.86 -3.34
N PRO A 36 3.75 7.27 -4.50
CA PRO A 36 3.90 8.70 -4.80
C PRO A 36 2.57 9.34 -5.20
N ASP A 37 2.53 10.67 -5.11
CA ASP A 37 1.32 11.45 -5.42
C ASP A 37 0.89 11.34 -6.89
N SER A 38 1.76 10.85 -7.76
CA SER A 38 1.44 10.65 -9.17
C SER A 38 0.47 9.49 -9.41
N VAL A 39 0.37 8.57 -8.44
CA VAL A 39 -0.48 7.38 -8.59
C VAL A 39 -1.93 7.72 -8.28
N THR A 40 -2.84 7.37 -9.18
CA THR A 40 -4.28 7.59 -9.01
C THR A 40 -5.08 6.31 -8.84
N ALA A 41 -4.48 5.16 -9.16
CA ALA A 41 -5.18 3.88 -9.10
C ALA A 41 -4.24 2.76 -8.65
N ILE A 42 -4.77 1.87 -7.80
CA ILE A 42 -4.09 0.63 -7.40
C ILE A 42 -5.05 -0.51 -7.72
N ASP A 43 -4.64 -1.39 -8.60
CA ASP A 43 -5.48 -2.46 -9.11
C ASP A 43 -5.50 -3.66 -8.17
N ASP A 44 -6.32 -4.65 -8.52
CA ASP A 44 -6.61 -5.81 -7.68
C ASP A 44 -5.36 -6.54 -7.21
N CYS A 45 -5.36 -6.96 -5.96
CA CYS A 45 -4.34 -7.85 -5.38
C CYS A 45 -2.91 -7.30 -5.48
N ALA A 46 -2.73 -5.98 -5.55
CA ALA A 46 -1.42 -5.38 -5.79
C ALA A 46 -0.36 -5.82 -4.77
N PHE A 47 -0.75 -5.98 -3.51
CA PHE A 47 0.17 -6.36 -2.43
C PHE A 47 -0.22 -7.68 -1.77
N ARG A 48 -0.96 -8.51 -2.48
CA ARG A 48 -1.39 -9.80 -1.96
C ARG A 48 -0.18 -10.66 -1.59
N GLY A 49 -0.22 -11.26 -0.40
CA GLY A 49 0.81 -12.18 0.02
C GLY A 49 2.13 -11.56 0.46
N CYS A 50 2.17 -10.24 0.65
CA CYS A 50 3.35 -9.55 1.17
C CYS A 50 3.41 -9.74 2.68
N ILE A 51 3.83 -10.91 3.11
CA ILE A 51 3.71 -11.33 4.52
C ILE A 51 4.57 -10.55 5.51
N SER A 52 5.58 -9.84 5.02
CA SER A 52 6.45 -9.01 5.87
C SER A 52 6.07 -7.54 5.84
N LEU A 53 5.05 -7.18 5.07
CA LEU A 53 4.67 -5.77 4.88
C LEU A 53 4.12 -5.19 6.18
N GLU A 54 4.71 -4.09 6.62
CA GLU A 54 4.33 -3.43 7.87
C GLU A 54 3.82 -2.00 7.65
N LYS A 55 4.40 -1.27 6.70
CA LYS A 55 4.06 0.14 6.45
C LYS A 55 3.75 0.36 4.99
N VAL A 56 2.60 0.94 4.72
CA VAL A 56 2.21 1.34 3.37
C VAL A 56 1.71 2.77 3.45
N ILE A 57 2.33 3.66 2.69
CA ILE A 57 1.93 5.07 2.66
C ILE A 57 1.20 5.32 1.36
N ILE A 58 -0.07 5.66 1.44
CA ILE A 58 -0.93 5.86 0.26
C ILE A 58 -1.53 7.26 0.31
N PRO A 59 -1.16 8.12 -0.64
CA PRO A 59 -1.65 9.50 -0.65
C PRO A 59 -3.09 9.60 -1.12
N SER A 60 -3.71 10.76 -0.89
CA SER A 60 -5.09 11.01 -1.28
C SER A 60 -5.29 11.08 -2.79
N SER A 61 -4.21 11.15 -3.57
CA SER A 61 -4.29 11.10 -5.04
C SER A 61 -4.87 9.78 -5.53
N VAL A 62 -4.71 8.70 -4.74
CA VAL A 62 -5.21 7.38 -5.11
C VAL A 62 -6.72 7.35 -4.84
N VAL A 63 -7.51 7.32 -5.91
CA VAL A 63 -8.98 7.35 -5.82
C VAL A 63 -9.64 6.06 -6.32
N GLU A 64 -8.91 5.25 -7.09
CA GLU A 64 -9.41 3.97 -7.57
C GLU A 64 -8.66 2.84 -6.88
N LEU A 65 -9.38 1.95 -6.23
CA LEU A 65 -8.80 0.86 -5.45
C LEU A 65 -9.47 -0.45 -5.85
N GLY A 66 -8.65 -1.43 -6.21
CA GLY A 66 -9.11 -2.77 -6.50
C GLY A 66 -9.47 -3.52 -5.22
N TRP A 67 -9.86 -4.77 -5.37
CA TRP A 67 -10.16 -5.64 -4.23
C TRP A 67 -8.94 -6.49 -3.88
N GLY A 68 -8.93 -6.97 -2.64
CA GLY A 68 -7.89 -7.90 -2.18
C GLY A 68 -6.48 -7.32 -2.16
N LEU A 69 -6.35 -5.98 -2.01
CA LEU A 69 -5.05 -5.30 -2.10
C LEU A 69 -4.03 -5.88 -1.13
N PHE A 70 -4.46 -6.23 0.06
CA PHE A 70 -3.57 -6.67 1.13
C PHE A 70 -3.92 -8.07 1.63
N ASP A 71 -4.54 -8.88 0.79
CA ASP A 71 -4.89 -10.24 1.17
C ASP A 71 -3.66 -11.01 1.65
N GLY A 72 -3.77 -11.60 2.84
CA GLY A 72 -2.68 -12.35 3.43
C GLY A 72 -1.75 -11.53 4.29
N CYS A 73 -1.88 -10.19 4.32
CA CYS A 73 -1.04 -9.35 5.17
C CYS A 73 -1.84 -8.33 6.00
N GLU A 74 -3.17 -8.47 6.05
CA GLU A 74 -4.04 -7.50 6.72
C GLU A 74 -3.71 -7.30 8.19
N SER A 75 -3.28 -8.35 8.86
CA SER A 75 -3.01 -8.27 10.31
C SER A 75 -1.66 -7.64 10.64
N SER A 76 -0.75 -7.56 9.68
CA SER A 76 0.60 -7.05 9.92
C SER A 76 0.78 -5.59 9.50
N ILE A 77 -0.07 -5.07 8.61
CA ILE A 77 0.14 -3.75 8.02
C ILE A 77 -0.53 -2.62 8.81
N THR A 78 0.07 -1.43 8.68
CA THR A 78 -0.56 -0.17 9.00
C THR A 78 -0.50 0.68 7.74
N VAL A 79 -1.66 1.16 7.28
CA VAL A 79 -1.74 2.03 6.11
C VAL A 79 -1.73 3.47 6.58
N TYR A 80 -0.75 4.25 6.12
CA TYR A 80 -0.68 5.67 6.40
C TYR A 80 -1.38 6.42 5.29
N CYS A 81 -2.42 7.16 5.63
CA CYS A 81 -3.28 7.83 4.66
C CYS A 81 -3.80 9.15 5.23
N ASP A 82 -4.41 9.95 4.36
CA ASP A 82 -5.01 11.20 4.76
C ASP A 82 -6.45 10.99 5.21
N GLU A 83 -6.92 11.86 6.11
CA GLU A 83 -8.31 11.88 6.55
C GLU A 83 -9.24 12.08 5.35
N GLY A 84 -10.28 11.25 5.25
CA GLY A 84 -11.27 11.38 4.19
C GLY A 84 -10.86 10.80 2.85
N SER A 85 -9.70 10.17 2.76
CA SER A 85 -9.23 9.58 1.50
C SER A 85 -9.97 8.28 1.16
N ALA A 86 -9.93 7.90 -0.11
CA ALA A 86 -10.53 6.64 -0.57
C ALA A 86 -9.92 5.44 0.16
N ILE A 87 -8.60 5.47 0.35
CA ILE A 87 -7.92 4.36 1.04
C ILE A 87 -8.30 4.28 2.50
N GLN A 88 -8.60 5.39 3.15
CA GLN A 88 -9.08 5.36 4.54
C GLN A 88 -10.41 4.58 4.62
N ALA A 89 -11.33 4.87 3.72
CA ALA A 89 -12.61 4.16 3.67
C ALA A 89 -12.41 2.67 3.39
N TYR A 90 -11.47 2.35 2.49
CA TYR A 90 -11.13 0.96 2.18
C TYR A 90 -10.64 0.22 3.42
N CYS A 91 -9.73 0.83 4.17
CA CYS A 91 -9.17 0.22 5.38
C CYS A 91 -10.26 -0.04 6.42
N ARG A 92 -11.17 0.91 6.60
CA ARG A 92 -12.27 0.77 7.57
C ARG A 92 -13.23 -0.34 7.18
N ARG A 93 -13.52 -0.47 5.88
CA ARG A 93 -14.41 -1.54 5.39
C ARG A 93 -13.78 -2.92 5.56
N ASN A 94 -12.46 -3.01 5.50
CA ASN A 94 -11.74 -4.28 5.50
C ASN A 94 -11.02 -4.59 6.81
N GLY A 95 -11.21 -3.76 7.84
CA GLY A 95 -10.61 -4.00 9.15
C GLY A 95 -9.10 -3.85 9.18
N ILE A 96 -8.55 -3.02 8.30
CA ILE A 96 -7.11 -2.80 8.20
C ILE A 96 -6.74 -1.58 9.04
N ARG A 97 -5.64 -1.69 9.81
CA ARG A 97 -5.15 -0.56 10.60
C ARG A 97 -4.78 0.62 9.72
N GLU A 98 -5.20 1.82 10.11
CA GLU A 98 -4.83 3.02 9.37
C GLU A 98 -4.37 4.10 10.35
N ALA A 99 -3.49 4.97 9.88
CA ALA A 99 -2.95 6.08 10.64
C ALA A 99 -2.78 7.27 9.71
N ARG A 100 -2.53 8.45 10.26
CA ARG A 100 -2.35 9.65 9.43
C ARG A 100 -0.91 9.72 8.95
N ILE A 101 -0.71 10.23 7.74
CA ILE A 101 0.63 10.41 7.18
C ILE A 101 1.47 11.30 8.07
N SER A 102 0.86 12.33 8.68
CA SER A 102 1.56 13.21 9.60
C SER A 102 2.10 12.49 10.83
N GLU A 103 1.44 11.41 11.27
CA GLU A 103 1.90 10.61 12.41
C GLU A 103 3.17 9.84 12.08
N LYS A 104 3.29 9.37 10.83
CA LYS A 104 4.50 8.70 10.39
C LYS A 104 5.70 9.65 10.48
N GLU A 105 5.53 10.90 10.07
CA GLU A 105 6.60 11.88 10.13
C GLU A 105 7.06 12.16 11.54
N ASN A 106 6.15 12.08 12.51
CA ASN A 106 6.46 12.30 13.91
C ASN A 106 7.23 11.14 14.55
N ASP A 107 7.19 9.98 13.95
CA ASP A 107 7.90 8.80 14.45
C ASP A 107 9.39 8.83 14.11
N GLY A 108 9.77 9.66 13.19
CA GLY A 108 11.16 9.78 12.77
C GLY A 108 11.94 10.68 13.70
#